data_c8e9c6f727e67089abc278cd5e1007c8
#
_entry.id   c8e9c6f727e67089abc278cd5e1007c8
#
_cell.length_a   1.000
_cell.length_b   1.000
_cell.length_c   1.000
_cell.angle_alpha   90.00
_cell.angle_beta   90.00
_cell.angle_gamma   90.00
#
_symmetry.space_group_name_H-M   'P 1'
#
loop_
_entity.id
_entity.type
_entity.pdbx_description
1 polymer ?
#
loop_
_entity_poly.entity_id
_entity_poly.type
_entity_poly.pdbx_seq_one_letter_code
_entity_poly.pdbx_strand_id
1 'polypeptide(L)'
;MRWLLLCALLGASLGAQAGRYELVIDEGEVRFSDGSRPALTINGQSPAPELRFREGETVEIAVTNRLDRMTALHWHGIILPYTQDGVPGISFPGIAPGETFTYRFTLNQSGTYWYHAHADFQEQEGLYGPLIIEPKGREPYRYDREYTVLLFDWQDEKPERTLANLKKQADYYNDQQQTLGDFFRDVARDGLSTTVKDRWDWGNMRMARTDIADVGGFRFLVNGRDAEQNWTALFEPGERVRLRIINGSGMSYFDLRIPGLPLTVVQADGNNVQPVVVDQLRLAVAETYDVIVQPTEDKAYALVAESMDRRGQALATLAPRQGMRAEAPPLRAPRLLSMADMGMSHDMAGMDHGSMDHAQMAGMDHAAMGHAIPAEGNPDYAPGSGIAPEPVDGGRVLVYGDLKAMRPAAGYRAPDRTIELKLTGNMERYFWSFDGVKYSEAEPIRLKYGERVRFRFVNQTMMNHPMHLHGMWMQLDKGNGRFNPLKHVVNVAPGQSLEVDVPVDAMGEWAFHCHLIYHMASGMFRKIVVEAPDGTPQPFYNEQPATKESEHAHH
;
A
#
# COMPACT_ATOMS: atom_id res chain seq x y z
N MET A 1 21.93 73.42 -1.20
CA MET A 1 20.63 72.82 -0.84
C MET A 1 20.49 71.49 -1.56
N ARG A 2 20.81 70.36 -0.87
CA ARG A 2 20.68 68.98 -1.40
C ARG A 2 19.44 68.35 -0.78
N TRP A 3 18.46 68.01 -1.59
CA TRP A 3 17.27 67.29 -1.18
C TRP A 3 17.58 65.79 -1.26
N LEU A 4 17.57 65.10 -0.11
CA LEU A 4 17.61 63.66 0.03
C LEU A 4 16.17 63.16 -0.08
N LEU A 5 15.84 62.44 -1.17
CA LEU A 5 14.63 61.66 -1.29
C LEU A 5 14.83 60.33 -0.58
N LEU A 6 14.12 60.13 0.54
CA LEU A 6 14.01 58.84 1.25
C LEU A 6 12.93 58.02 0.54
N CYS A 7 13.30 57.03 -0.26
CA CYS A 7 12.38 56.00 -0.73
C CYS A 7 12.15 54.98 0.37
N ALA A 8 10.99 55.06 1.01
CA ALA A 8 10.50 53.98 1.88
C ALA A 8 10.05 52.80 1.01
N LEU A 9 10.85 51.75 1.00
CA LEU A 9 10.44 50.42 0.50
C LEU A 9 9.44 49.81 1.46
N LEU A 10 8.17 49.93 1.16
CA LEU A 10 7.11 49.10 1.73
C LEU A 10 7.30 47.67 1.22
N GLY A 11 7.94 46.82 2.02
CA GLY A 11 7.95 45.38 1.80
C GLY A 11 6.56 44.84 2.03
N ALA A 12 5.76 44.68 0.96
CA ALA A 12 4.57 43.88 0.99
C ALA A 12 5.00 42.42 1.21
N SER A 13 4.82 41.91 2.41
CA SER A 13 4.81 40.48 2.67
C SER A 13 3.67 39.88 1.88
N LEU A 14 3.98 39.30 0.70
CA LEU A 14 3.07 38.38 0.03
C LEU A 14 2.88 37.19 0.96
N GLY A 15 1.87 37.25 1.82
CA GLY A 15 1.36 36.08 2.51
C GLY A 15 1.02 35.04 1.43
N ALA A 16 1.65 33.88 1.48
CA ALA A 16 1.27 32.76 0.64
C ALA A 16 -0.22 32.50 0.89
N GLN A 17 -1.06 32.80 -0.08
CA GLN A 17 -2.48 32.52 0.00
C GLN A 17 -2.62 31.01 -0.06
N ALA A 18 -3.29 30.39 0.94
CA ALA A 18 -3.56 28.96 0.94
C ALA A 18 -4.34 28.59 -0.33
N GLY A 19 -3.88 27.57 -1.05
CA GLY A 19 -4.65 27.02 -2.16
C GLY A 19 -5.94 26.40 -1.63
N ARG A 20 -7.10 26.88 -2.08
CA ARG A 20 -8.40 26.33 -1.68
C ARG A 20 -8.87 25.35 -2.74
N TYR A 21 -9.23 24.13 -2.28
CA TYR A 21 -9.72 23.05 -3.11
C TYR A 21 -11.07 22.59 -2.60
N GLU A 22 -11.98 22.26 -3.51
CA GLU A 22 -13.32 21.79 -3.17
C GLU A 22 -13.50 20.37 -3.74
N LEU A 23 -13.79 19.43 -2.86
CA LEU A 23 -14.09 18.05 -3.18
C LEU A 23 -15.51 17.72 -2.73
N VAL A 24 -16.32 17.22 -3.65
CA VAL A 24 -17.70 16.81 -3.38
C VAL A 24 -17.75 15.30 -3.53
N ILE A 25 -18.07 14.61 -2.44
CA ILE A 25 -18.30 13.17 -2.42
C ILE A 25 -19.78 12.94 -2.71
N ASP A 26 -20.08 12.11 -3.72
CA ASP A 26 -21.43 11.84 -4.17
C ASP A 26 -21.56 10.44 -4.76
N GLU A 27 -22.78 9.93 -4.88
CA GLU A 27 -23.06 8.76 -5.69
C GLU A 27 -22.90 9.10 -7.18
N GLY A 28 -22.42 8.15 -7.97
CA GLY A 28 -22.22 8.32 -9.39
C GLY A 28 -22.03 7.00 -10.12
N GLU A 29 -21.36 7.04 -11.24
CA GLU A 29 -21.09 5.86 -12.06
C GLU A 29 -19.65 5.88 -12.60
N VAL A 30 -19.05 4.69 -12.69
CA VAL A 30 -17.85 4.45 -13.48
C VAL A 30 -18.21 3.75 -14.77
N ARG A 31 -17.45 4.02 -15.85
CA ARG A 31 -17.73 3.45 -17.16
C ARG A 31 -16.58 2.57 -17.64
N PHE A 32 -16.87 1.30 -17.81
CA PHE A 32 -15.97 0.30 -18.38
C PHE A 32 -16.33 -0.04 -19.84
N SER A 33 -15.53 -0.88 -20.47
CA SER A 33 -15.76 -1.35 -21.84
C SER A 33 -17.10 -2.08 -22.02
N ASP A 34 -17.58 -2.76 -20.97
CA ASP A 34 -18.82 -3.55 -20.96
C ASP A 34 -20.03 -2.82 -20.33
N GLY A 35 -19.90 -1.52 -20.03
CA GLY A 35 -21.00 -0.71 -19.49
C GLY A 35 -20.66 0.09 -18.24
N SER A 36 -21.68 0.77 -17.67
CA SER A 36 -21.53 1.55 -16.45
C SER A 36 -21.79 0.71 -15.20
N ARG A 37 -21.17 1.10 -14.09
CA ARG A 37 -21.38 0.54 -12.75
C ARG A 37 -21.61 1.67 -11.75
N PRO A 38 -22.54 1.49 -10.79
CA PRO A 38 -22.63 2.41 -9.66
C PRO A 38 -21.31 2.52 -8.91
N ALA A 39 -20.94 3.73 -8.52
CA ALA A 39 -19.71 4.01 -7.79
C ALA A 39 -19.92 5.22 -6.87
N LEU A 40 -19.08 5.33 -5.85
CA LEU A 40 -18.87 6.60 -5.17
C LEU A 40 -17.86 7.43 -5.95
N THR A 41 -18.07 8.71 -6.01
CA THR A 41 -17.26 9.64 -6.82
C THR A 41 -16.81 10.84 -6.01
N ILE A 42 -15.68 11.42 -6.39
CA ILE A 42 -15.25 12.73 -5.94
C ILE A 42 -15.27 13.68 -7.15
N ASN A 43 -16.06 14.75 -7.06
CA ASN A 43 -16.31 15.67 -8.16
C ASN A 43 -16.81 14.94 -9.43
N GLY A 44 -17.65 13.91 -9.26
CA GLY A 44 -18.21 13.11 -10.35
C GLY A 44 -17.24 12.16 -11.03
N GLN A 45 -16.08 11.86 -10.43
CA GLN A 45 -15.05 11.00 -10.99
C GLN A 45 -14.64 9.87 -10.03
N SER A 46 -14.32 8.69 -10.58
CA SER A 46 -13.59 7.61 -9.93
C SER A 46 -12.68 6.93 -10.99
N PRO A 47 -11.35 6.91 -10.80
CA PRO A 47 -10.63 7.54 -9.70
C PRO A 47 -10.88 9.06 -9.64
N ALA A 48 -10.81 9.59 -8.43
CA ALA A 48 -10.97 11.00 -8.14
C ALA A 48 -9.91 11.86 -8.83
N PRO A 49 -10.13 13.19 -8.95
CA PRO A 49 -9.18 14.10 -9.57
C PRO A 49 -7.78 13.99 -8.95
N GLU A 50 -6.74 14.08 -9.78
CA GLU A 50 -5.38 14.25 -9.28
C GLU A 50 -5.24 15.57 -8.54
N LEU A 51 -4.83 15.51 -7.27
CA LEU A 51 -4.45 16.68 -6.51
C LEU A 51 -2.96 16.91 -6.67
N ARG A 52 -2.59 18.12 -7.12
CA ARG A 52 -1.19 18.49 -7.35
C ARG A 52 -0.85 19.75 -6.59
N PHE A 53 0.10 19.62 -5.68
CA PHE A 53 0.52 20.65 -4.74
C PHE A 53 2.02 20.89 -4.85
N ARG A 54 2.50 21.85 -4.08
CA ARG A 54 3.93 22.15 -3.94
C ARG A 54 4.38 22.01 -2.49
N GLU A 55 5.57 21.46 -2.30
CA GLU A 55 6.21 21.40 -0.99
C GLU A 55 6.30 22.79 -0.35
N GLY A 56 5.84 22.92 0.89
CA GLY A 56 5.73 24.15 1.67
C GLY A 56 4.44 24.93 1.45
N GLU A 57 3.56 24.47 0.57
CA GLU A 57 2.21 25.03 0.43
C GLU A 57 1.37 24.69 1.65
N THR A 58 0.59 25.65 2.14
CA THR A 58 -0.52 25.38 3.05
C THR A 58 -1.78 25.23 2.23
N VAL A 59 -2.44 24.10 2.39
CA VAL A 59 -3.66 23.77 1.64
C VAL A 59 -4.89 23.82 2.53
N GLU A 60 -6.01 24.26 1.95
CA GLU A 60 -7.36 24.16 2.51
C GLU A 60 -8.19 23.31 1.57
N ILE A 61 -8.62 22.13 2.00
CA ILE A 61 -9.40 21.21 1.20
C ILE A 61 -10.76 21.03 1.85
N ALA A 62 -11.78 21.67 1.28
CA ALA A 62 -13.15 21.53 1.73
C ALA A 62 -13.76 20.27 1.10
N VAL A 63 -14.13 19.31 1.93
CA VAL A 63 -14.77 18.06 1.52
C VAL A 63 -16.22 18.08 1.93
N THR A 64 -17.12 18.08 0.96
CA THR A 64 -18.58 18.06 1.16
C THR A 64 -19.11 16.64 0.96
N ASN A 65 -19.81 16.13 1.95
CA ASN A 65 -20.46 14.83 1.92
C ASN A 65 -21.90 14.95 1.41
N ARG A 66 -22.20 14.42 0.23
CA ARG A 66 -23.55 14.30 -0.32
C ARG A 66 -24.16 12.91 -0.19
N LEU A 67 -23.43 11.97 0.42
CA LEU A 67 -23.96 10.63 0.69
C LEU A 67 -24.99 10.70 1.83
N ASP A 68 -25.77 9.65 1.95
CA ASP A 68 -26.72 9.42 3.07
C ASP A 68 -26.05 8.81 4.32
N ARG A 69 -24.75 8.59 4.27
CA ARG A 69 -23.90 7.99 5.32
C ARG A 69 -22.65 8.83 5.56
N MET A 70 -22.02 8.61 6.72
CA MET A 70 -20.76 9.26 7.06
C MET A 70 -19.66 8.90 6.05
N THR A 71 -18.78 9.85 5.77
CA THR A 71 -17.57 9.65 4.95
C THR A 71 -16.35 10.31 5.60
N ALA A 72 -15.17 10.04 5.05
CA ALA A 72 -13.92 10.65 5.45
C ALA A 72 -12.89 10.48 4.34
N LEU A 73 -11.95 11.40 4.22
CA LEU A 73 -10.77 11.23 3.35
C LEU A 73 -9.50 11.21 4.18
N HIS A 74 -8.68 10.22 3.95
CA HIS A 74 -7.33 10.09 4.48
C HIS A 74 -6.31 10.49 3.41
N TRP A 75 -5.25 11.17 3.83
CA TRP A 75 -4.14 11.66 3.00
C TRP A 75 -2.96 10.72 3.14
N HIS A 76 -2.99 9.64 2.39
CA HIS A 76 -2.09 8.49 2.57
C HIS A 76 -0.62 8.86 2.42
N GLY A 77 0.18 8.62 3.46
CA GLY A 77 1.62 8.89 3.49
C GLY A 77 2.00 10.35 3.74
N ILE A 78 1.03 11.24 4.00
CA ILE A 78 1.30 12.64 4.28
C ILE A 78 1.58 12.86 5.78
N ILE A 79 2.63 13.60 6.08
CA ILE A 79 2.95 14.07 7.43
C ILE A 79 2.16 15.35 7.70
N LEU A 80 1.23 15.28 8.63
CA LEU A 80 0.26 16.34 8.91
C LEU A 80 -0.16 16.32 10.39
N PRO A 81 -0.83 17.36 10.91
CA PRO A 81 -1.43 17.32 12.26
C PRO A 81 -2.47 16.19 12.36
N TYR A 82 -2.45 15.42 13.45
CA TYR A 82 -3.29 14.23 13.57
C TYR A 82 -4.80 14.49 13.38
N THR A 83 -5.31 15.66 13.80
CA THR A 83 -6.71 16.08 13.61
C THR A 83 -7.10 16.26 12.14
N GLN A 84 -6.13 16.24 11.23
CA GLN A 84 -6.30 16.36 9.78
C GLN A 84 -6.08 15.03 9.03
N ASP A 85 -5.81 13.94 9.76
CA ASP A 85 -5.46 12.63 9.20
C ASP A 85 -6.65 11.93 8.51
N GLY A 86 -7.87 12.29 8.89
CA GLY A 86 -9.07 11.82 8.21
C GLY A 86 -9.55 10.43 8.61
N VAL A 87 -9.22 9.94 9.81
CA VAL A 87 -9.66 8.63 10.32
C VAL A 87 -10.78 8.80 11.34
N PRO A 88 -12.04 8.42 11.00
CA PRO A 88 -13.17 8.53 11.92
C PRO A 88 -12.94 7.72 13.21
N GLY A 89 -13.29 8.33 14.35
CA GLY A 89 -13.15 7.68 15.66
C GLY A 89 -11.73 7.70 16.24
N ILE A 90 -10.73 8.20 15.49
CA ILE A 90 -9.35 8.39 15.94
C ILE A 90 -8.95 9.85 15.84
N SER A 91 -8.90 10.42 14.63
CA SER A 91 -8.43 11.78 14.40
C SER A 91 -9.54 12.83 14.36
N PHE A 92 -10.75 12.43 14.01
CA PHE A 92 -11.94 13.30 13.94
C PHE A 92 -13.25 12.46 13.89
N PRO A 93 -14.44 13.10 14.00
CA PRO A 93 -15.72 12.36 14.04
C PRO A 93 -16.16 11.78 12.70
N GLY A 94 -15.52 12.14 11.57
CA GLY A 94 -16.03 11.91 10.23
C GLY A 94 -16.85 13.08 9.71
N ILE A 95 -17.28 12.99 8.45
CA ILE A 95 -18.11 14.02 7.78
C ILE A 95 -19.52 13.46 7.65
N ALA A 96 -20.47 14.00 8.40
CA ALA A 96 -21.85 13.53 8.38
C ALA A 96 -22.56 13.88 7.05
N PRO A 97 -23.69 13.22 6.72
CA PRO A 97 -24.50 13.55 5.54
C PRO A 97 -24.84 15.03 5.45
N GLY A 98 -24.56 15.66 4.31
CA GLY A 98 -24.81 17.08 4.05
C GLY A 98 -23.78 18.04 4.64
N GLU A 99 -22.82 17.57 5.43
CA GLU A 99 -21.79 18.42 6.04
C GLU A 99 -20.59 18.63 5.14
N THR A 100 -19.83 19.68 5.45
CA THR A 100 -18.53 19.98 4.86
C THR A 100 -17.47 20.07 5.95
N PHE A 101 -16.38 19.31 5.81
CA PHE A 101 -15.20 19.44 6.66
C PHE A 101 -14.06 20.04 5.85
N THR A 102 -13.35 21.01 6.43
CA THR A 102 -12.20 21.64 5.77
C THR A 102 -10.90 21.15 6.42
N TYR A 103 -10.17 20.36 5.68
CA TYR A 103 -8.80 19.95 6.02
C TYR A 103 -7.86 21.13 5.77
N ARG A 104 -6.96 21.39 6.74
CA ARG A 104 -5.97 22.46 6.64
C ARG A 104 -4.63 22.02 7.18
N PHE A 105 -3.63 21.93 6.30
CA PHE A 105 -2.28 21.54 6.71
C PHE A 105 -1.22 22.09 5.74
N THR A 106 0.04 22.12 6.21
CA THR A 106 1.18 22.51 5.39
C THR A 106 1.93 21.27 4.93
N LEU A 107 2.24 21.21 3.65
CA LEU A 107 2.94 20.11 3.01
C LEU A 107 4.46 20.26 3.20
N ASN A 108 5.05 19.48 4.09
CA ASN A 108 6.49 19.54 4.41
C ASN A 108 7.32 18.46 3.71
N GLN A 109 6.78 17.86 2.66
CA GLN A 109 7.35 16.76 1.90
C GLN A 109 7.03 16.90 0.41
N SER A 110 7.74 16.16 -0.42
CA SER A 110 7.45 16.05 -1.85
C SER A 110 7.43 14.58 -2.27
N GLY A 111 6.80 14.26 -3.39
CA GLY A 111 6.74 12.90 -3.91
C GLY A 111 5.38 12.50 -4.44
N THR A 112 5.22 11.20 -4.64
CA THR A 112 4.00 10.56 -5.14
C THR A 112 3.27 9.91 -3.98
N TYR A 113 2.02 10.31 -3.79
CA TYR A 113 1.11 9.87 -2.74
C TYR A 113 -0.28 9.64 -3.35
N TRP A 114 -1.26 9.35 -2.51
CA TRP A 114 -2.65 9.22 -2.91
C TRP A 114 -3.58 9.59 -1.75
N TYR A 115 -4.87 9.67 -2.00
CA TYR A 115 -5.88 9.90 -0.98
C TYR A 115 -7.06 8.97 -1.23
N HIS A 116 -7.70 8.54 -0.16
CA HIS A 116 -8.81 7.60 -0.25
C HIS A 116 -9.75 7.73 0.95
N ALA A 117 -10.94 7.14 0.84
CA ALA A 117 -11.85 7.10 1.97
C ALA A 117 -11.32 6.19 3.07
N HIS A 118 -11.50 6.62 4.32
CA HIS A 118 -11.19 5.81 5.50
C HIS A 118 -12.45 5.53 6.35
N ALA A 119 -13.59 5.46 5.69
CA ALA A 119 -14.89 5.15 6.27
C ALA A 119 -15.45 3.90 5.58
N ASP A 120 -15.76 2.86 6.36
CA ASP A 120 -16.26 1.57 5.89
C ASP A 120 -15.43 1.01 4.71
N PHE A 121 -16.07 0.68 3.59
CA PHE A 121 -15.45 0.18 2.36
C PHE A 121 -15.50 1.18 1.21
N GLN A 122 -15.70 2.48 1.50
CA GLN A 122 -15.89 3.50 0.47
C GLN A 122 -14.69 3.67 -0.47
N GLU A 123 -13.49 3.31 -0.03
CA GLU A 123 -12.32 3.19 -0.89
C GLU A 123 -12.58 2.18 -2.02
N GLN A 124 -13.02 0.97 -1.69
CA GLN A 124 -13.34 -0.08 -2.67
C GLN A 124 -14.54 0.29 -3.54
N GLU A 125 -15.44 1.14 -3.05
CA GLU A 125 -16.60 1.64 -3.80
C GLU A 125 -16.26 2.79 -4.76
N GLY A 126 -15.00 3.30 -4.76
CA GLY A 126 -14.54 4.28 -5.75
C GLY A 126 -13.97 5.59 -5.20
N LEU A 127 -13.91 5.80 -3.89
CA LEU A 127 -13.35 7.03 -3.30
C LEU A 127 -11.83 6.92 -3.10
N TYR A 128 -11.08 7.10 -4.17
CA TYR A 128 -9.61 7.12 -4.19
C TYR A 128 -9.10 7.99 -5.32
N GLY A 129 -7.93 8.59 -5.15
CA GLY A 129 -7.32 9.44 -6.18
C GLY A 129 -5.84 9.73 -5.91
N PRO A 130 -5.06 10.10 -6.94
CA PRO A 130 -3.65 10.40 -6.81
C PRO A 130 -3.40 11.77 -6.19
N LEU A 131 -2.31 11.88 -5.41
CA LEU A 131 -1.85 13.12 -4.80
C LEU A 131 -0.36 13.28 -5.05
N ILE A 132 0.02 14.34 -5.76
CA ILE A 132 1.39 14.63 -6.13
C ILE A 132 1.84 15.92 -5.44
N ILE A 133 3.01 15.87 -4.81
CA ILE A 133 3.61 17.06 -4.20
C ILE A 133 4.93 17.36 -4.92
N GLU A 134 4.95 18.45 -5.66
CA GLU A 134 6.14 18.93 -6.37
C GLU A 134 7.17 19.45 -5.36
N PRO A 135 8.47 19.13 -5.51
CA PRO A 135 9.49 19.64 -4.61
C PRO A 135 9.71 21.15 -4.77
N LYS A 136 10.15 21.82 -3.69
CA LYS A 136 10.59 23.22 -3.75
C LYS A 136 11.79 23.43 -4.66
N GLY A 137 12.68 22.43 -4.70
CA GLY A 137 13.92 22.44 -5.45
C GLY A 137 13.81 21.65 -6.74
N ARG A 138 14.98 21.37 -7.33
CA ARG A 138 15.05 20.47 -8.49
C ARG A 138 15.10 19.04 -8.01
N GLU A 139 14.42 18.16 -8.76
CA GLU A 139 14.56 16.72 -8.59
C GLU A 139 16.03 16.28 -8.79
N PRO A 140 16.51 15.27 -8.06
CA PRO A 140 17.89 14.79 -8.17
C PRO A 140 18.13 13.97 -9.46
N TYR A 141 17.11 13.65 -10.20
CA TYR A 141 17.13 12.94 -11.47
C TYR A 141 16.43 13.77 -12.55
N ARG A 142 16.65 13.40 -13.83
CA ARG A 142 16.10 14.12 -14.97
C ARG A 142 15.08 13.25 -15.69
N TYR A 143 13.98 13.86 -16.07
CA TYR A 143 12.96 13.31 -16.97
C TYR A 143 12.46 14.43 -17.90
N ASP A 144 11.89 14.04 -19.01
CA ASP A 144 11.41 14.96 -20.03
C ASP A 144 9.88 15.06 -20.00
N ARG A 145 9.22 14.01 -19.46
CA ARG A 145 7.77 13.87 -19.35
C ARG A 145 7.41 13.02 -18.14
N GLU A 146 6.22 13.21 -17.57
CA GLU A 146 5.75 12.37 -16.49
C GLU A 146 4.27 12.00 -16.61
N TYR A 147 3.89 10.89 -16.02
CA TYR A 147 2.52 10.40 -15.92
C TYR A 147 2.28 9.75 -14.56
N THR A 148 1.08 9.94 -14.02
CA THR A 148 0.59 9.16 -12.89
C THR A 148 -0.07 7.89 -13.40
N VAL A 149 0.28 6.75 -12.78
CA VAL A 149 -0.22 5.42 -13.09
C VAL A 149 -0.84 4.85 -11.81
N LEU A 150 -2.14 5.02 -11.68
CA LEU A 150 -2.91 4.55 -10.53
C LEU A 150 -3.53 3.19 -10.88
N LEU A 151 -3.07 2.13 -10.21
CA LEU A 151 -3.59 0.78 -10.32
C LEU A 151 -4.72 0.58 -9.31
N PHE A 152 -5.74 -0.18 -9.69
CA PHE A 152 -6.89 -0.48 -8.83
C PHE A 152 -7.51 -1.83 -9.17
N ASP A 153 -8.16 -2.45 -8.18
CA ASP A 153 -8.90 -3.71 -8.28
C ASP A 153 -10.40 -3.47 -8.04
N TRP A 154 -11.14 -3.19 -9.11
CA TRP A 154 -12.59 -2.98 -9.05
C TRP A 154 -13.34 -4.31 -8.91
N GLN A 155 -14.34 -4.34 -8.03
CA GLN A 155 -15.26 -5.47 -7.87
C GLN A 155 -16.70 -5.01 -8.06
N ASP A 156 -17.50 -5.76 -8.85
CA ASP A 156 -18.92 -5.45 -9.06
C ASP A 156 -19.78 -5.87 -7.85
N GLU A 157 -19.31 -6.79 -7.01
CA GLU A 157 -19.97 -7.19 -5.77
C GLU A 157 -19.76 -6.14 -4.67
N LYS A 158 -20.80 -5.87 -3.87
CA LYS A 158 -20.69 -4.95 -2.74
C LYS A 158 -19.68 -5.46 -1.69
N PRO A 159 -18.78 -4.60 -1.19
CA PRO A 159 -17.72 -5.02 -0.27
C PRO A 159 -18.23 -5.69 1.02
N GLU A 160 -19.39 -5.24 1.55
CA GLU A 160 -19.98 -5.85 2.74
C GLU A 160 -20.39 -7.31 2.49
N ARG A 161 -20.86 -7.60 1.27
CA ARG A 161 -21.20 -8.96 0.87
C ARG A 161 -19.96 -9.81 0.70
N THR A 162 -18.91 -9.24 0.10
CA THR A 162 -17.60 -9.90 0.01
C THR A 162 -17.09 -10.28 1.40
N LEU A 163 -17.11 -9.36 2.36
CA LEU A 163 -16.72 -9.65 3.75
C LEU A 163 -17.61 -10.73 4.38
N ALA A 164 -18.92 -10.67 4.16
CA ALA A 164 -19.85 -11.67 4.68
C ALA A 164 -19.58 -13.07 4.12
N ASN A 165 -19.23 -13.16 2.82
CA ASN A 165 -18.84 -14.42 2.17
C ASN A 165 -17.52 -14.94 2.75
N LEU A 166 -16.50 -14.10 2.91
CA LEU A 166 -15.21 -14.48 3.53
C LEU A 166 -15.38 -14.95 4.98
N LYS A 167 -16.24 -14.29 5.79
CA LYS A 167 -16.54 -14.73 7.15
C LYS A 167 -17.32 -16.05 7.21
N LYS A 168 -18.05 -16.39 6.17
CA LYS A 168 -18.75 -17.66 6.06
C LYS A 168 -17.80 -18.78 5.62
N GLN A 169 -16.91 -18.47 4.68
CA GLN A 169 -15.94 -19.39 4.10
C GLN A 169 -14.74 -18.58 3.58
N ALA A 170 -13.57 -18.72 4.18
CA ALA A 170 -12.41 -17.87 3.87
C ALA A 170 -11.91 -18.05 2.42
N ASP A 171 -11.99 -19.25 1.86
CA ASP A 171 -11.63 -19.57 0.49
C ASP A 171 -12.80 -19.46 -0.50
N TYR A 172 -13.86 -18.69 -0.16
CA TYR A 172 -15.07 -18.54 -0.99
C TYR A 172 -14.78 -18.10 -2.42
N TYR A 173 -13.79 -17.23 -2.60
CA TYR A 173 -13.39 -16.69 -3.91
C TYR A 173 -12.24 -17.46 -4.56
N ASN A 174 -11.81 -18.58 -3.97
CA ASN A 174 -10.77 -19.42 -4.57
C ASN A 174 -11.34 -20.32 -5.68
N ASP A 175 -11.44 -19.78 -6.88
CA ASP A 175 -11.89 -20.46 -8.10
C ASP A 175 -10.79 -21.31 -8.76
N GLN A 176 -9.54 -21.24 -8.26
CA GLN A 176 -8.40 -22.00 -8.76
C GLN A 176 -8.13 -23.28 -7.95
N GLN A 177 -9.12 -23.80 -7.23
CA GLN A 177 -8.95 -25.01 -6.43
C GLN A 177 -8.44 -26.18 -7.28
N GLN A 178 -7.50 -26.93 -6.70
CA GLN A 178 -6.87 -28.07 -7.38
C GLN A 178 -7.86 -29.20 -7.64
N THR A 179 -7.92 -29.63 -8.88
CA THR A 179 -8.83 -30.67 -9.40
C THR A 179 -8.22 -32.07 -9.38
N LEU A 180 -9.01 -33.10 -9.68
CA LEU A 180 -8.50 -34.45 -9.92
C LEU A 180 -7.56 -34.49 -11.14
N GLY A 181 -7.77 -33.64 -12.13
CA GLY A 181 -6.84 -33.52 -13.28
C GLY A 181 -5.47 -33.00 -12.85
N ASP A 182 -5.45 -32.05 -11.90
CA ASP A 182 -4.20 -31.56 -11.30
C ASP A 182 -3.48 -32.67 -10.52
N PHE A 183 -4.24 -33.47 -9.76
CA PHE A 183 -3.66 -34.60 -9.04
C PHE A 183 -2.93 -35.56 -9.97
N PHE A 184 -3.52 -35.96 -11.09
CA PHE A 184 -2.86 -36.85 -12.04
C PHE A 184 -1.66 -36.21 -12.73
N ARG A 185 -1.70 -34.90 -13.00
CA ARG A 185 -0.53 -34.17 -13.52
C ARG A 185 0.62 -34.14 -12.50
N ASP A 186 0.29 -33.87 -11.25
CA ASP A 186 1.27 -33.86 -10.15
C ASP A 186 1.86 -35.25 -9.95
N VAL A 187 1.05 -36.32 -10.00
CA VAL A 187 1.55 -37.71 -9.94
C VAL A 187 2.50 -38.02 -11.09
N ALA A 188 2.20 -37.56 -12.30
CA ALA A 188 3.07 -37.77 -13.47
C ALA A 188 4.40 -37.01 -13.36
N ARG A 189 4.41 -35.85 -12.71
CA ARG A 189 5.60 -35.02 -12.51
C ARG A 189 6.43 -35.46 -11.29
N ASP A 190 5.81 -35.64 -10.13
CA ASP A 190 6.47 -35.75 -8.82
C ASP A 190 6.36 -37.18 -8.23
N GLY A 191 5.57 -38.06 -8.84
CA GLY A 191 5.30 -39.40 -8.35
C GLY A 191 4.15 -39.49 -7.35
N LEU A 192 3.50 -40.67 -7.26
CA LEU A 192 2.30 -40.89 -6.46
C LEU A 192 2.52 -40.60 -4.96
N SER A 193 3.62 -41.12 -4.39
CA SER A 193 3.90 -40.99 -2.96
C SER A 193 4.05 -39.52 -2.53
N THR A 194 4.81 -38.75 -3.32
CA THR A 194 5.04 -37.31 -3.08
C THR A 194 3.72 -36.53 -3.19
N THR A 195 2.97 -36.77 -4.26
CA THR A 195 1.69 -36.08 -4.49
C THR A 195 0.66 -36.37 -3.39
N VAL A 196 0.53 -37.64 -2.98
CA VAL A 196 -0.40 -38.02 -1.91
C VAL A 196 0.00 -37.38 -0.57
N LYS A 197 1.32 -37.40 -0.26
CA LYS A 197 1.82 -36.76 0.95
C LYS A 197 1.56 -35.25 0.93
N ASP A 198 1.86 -34.56 -0.16
CA ASP A 198 1.62 -33.11 -0.31
C ASP A 198 0.15 -32.78 -0.10
N ARG A 199 -0.76 -33.51 -0.78
CA ARG A 199 -2.21 -33.30 -0.62
C ARG A 199 -2.69 -33.55 0.80
N TRP A 200 -2.12 -34.56 1.46
CA TRP A 200 -2.44 -34.89 2.85
C TRP A 200 -1.98 -33.80 3.81
N ASP A 201 -0.76 -33.30 3.64
CA ASP A 201 -0.20 -32.24 4.48
C ASP A 201 -1.02 -30.96 4.38
N TRP A 202 -1.34 -30.50 3.17
CA TRP A 202 -2.22 -29.34 2.94
C TRP A 202 -3.63 -29.55 3.47
N GLY A 203 -4.21 -30.76 3.27
CA GLY A 203 -5.52 -31.11 3.79
C GLY A 203 -5.58 -31.08 5.33
N ASN A 204 -4.53 -31.56 6.01
CA ASN A 204 -4.43 -31.50 7.48
C ASN A 204 -4.37 -30.05 7.98
N MET A 205 -3.72 -29.13 7.25
CA MET A 205 -3.71 -27.71 7.56
C MET A 205 -5.04 -27.01 7.23
N ARG A 206 -5.97 -27.71 6.55
CA ARG A 206 -7.23 -27.13 6.05
C ARG A 206 -7.03 -25.92 5.15
N MET A 207 -6.00 -25.97 4.31
CA MET A 207 -5.59 -24.89 3.43
C MET A 207 -5.44 -25.40 2.02
N ALA A 208 -5.65 -24.52 1.05
CA ALA A 208 -5.40 -24.79 -0.36
C ALA A 208 -4.14 -24.06 -0.83
N ARG A 209 -3.27 -24.75 -1.55
CA ARG A 209 -2.05 -24.15 -2.13
C ARG A 209 -2.34 -23.00 -3.10
N THR A 210 -3.57 -22.94 -3.61
CA THR A 210 -4.05 -21.93 -4.55
C THR A 210 -4.64 -20.70 -3.85
N ASP A 211 -4.73 -20.70 -2.53
CA ASP A 211 -5.30 -19.62 -1.72
C ASP A 211 -4.26 -18.53 -1.45
N ILE A 212 -3.91 -17.81 -2.54
CA ILE A 212 -2.87 -16.76 -2.56
C ILE A 212 -3.46 -15.38 -2.28
N ALA A 213 -4.72 -15.19 -2.66
CA ALA A 213 -5.48 -13.95 -2.47
C ALA A 213 -6.89 -14.31 -2.01
N ASP A 214 -7.36 -13.67 -0.94
CA ASP A 214 -8.65 -13.94 -0.31
C ASP A 214 -9.84 -13.66 -1.23
N VAL A 215 -9.68 -12.71 -2.16
CA VAL A 215 -10.75 -12.25 -3.04
C VAL A 215 -10.31 -12.38 -4.50
N GLY A 216 -11.24 -12.81 -5.35
CA GLY A 216 -11.07 -12.92 -6.79
C GLY A 216 -12.18 -12.20 -7.55
N GLY A 217 -12.16 -12.31 -8.88
CA GLY A 217 -13.18 -11.72 -9.73
C GLY A 217 -13.03 -10.21 -9.94
N PHE A 218 -11.85 -9.66 -9.66
CA PHE A 218 -11.56 -8.25 -9.87
C PHE A 218 -11.40 -7.88 -11.36
N ARG A 219 -11.84 -6.68 -11.68
CA ARG A 219 -11.45 -5.94 -12.87
C ARG A 219 -10.26 -5.06 -12.50
N PHE A 220 -9.12 -5.31 -13.13
CA PHE A 220 -7.90 -4.53 -12.86
C PHE A 220 -7.85 -3.31 -13.77
N LEU A 221 -7.59 -2.15 -13.15
CA LEU A 221 -7.67 -0.86 -13.81
C LEU A 221 -6.33 -0.12 -13.78
N VAL A 222 -6.10 0.68 -14.84
CA VAL A 222 -5.08 1.74 -14.87
C VAL A 222 -5.79 3.08 -15.08
N ASN A 223 -5.67 3.97 -14.11
CA ASN A 223 -6.32 5.29 -14.17
C ASN A 223 -7.84 5.19 -14.47
N GLY A 224 -8.51 4.22 -13.82
CA GLY A 224 -9.94 3.96 -13.97
C GLY A 224 -10.36 3.30 -15.28
N ARG A 225 -9.42 2.88 -16.11
CA ARG A 225 -9.68 2.21 -17.39
C ARG A 225 -9.32 0.73 -17.33
N ASP A 226 -10.22 -0.09 -17.83
CA ASP A 226 -9.96 -1.53 -17.99
C ASP A 226 -9.02 -1.81 -19.19
N ALA A 227 -8.63 -3.07 -19.32
CA ALA A 227 -7.68 -3.50 -20.34
C ALA A 227 -8.16 -3.22 -21.78
N GLU A 228 -9.47 -3.22 -22.05
CA GLU A 228 -10.02 -2.92 -23.38
C GLU A 228 -9.98 -1.43 -23.69
N GLN A 229 -10.31 -0.58 -22.72
CA GLN A 229 -10.23 0.87 -22.86
C GLN A 229 -8.79 1.36 -23.00
N ASN A 230 -7.85 0.65 -22.38
CA ASN A 230 -6.41 0.79 -22.51
C ASN A 230 -5.91 2.23 -22.40
N TRP A 231 -5.59 2.68 -21.18
CA TRP A 231 -4.97 3.97 -20.97
C TRP A 231 -3.63 4.09 -21.71
N THR A 232 -3.38 5.23 -22.35
CA THR A 232 -2.16 5.45 -23.15
C THR A 232 -1.37 6.67 -22.67
N ALA A 233 -0.09 6.45 -22.36
CA ALA A 233 0.91 7.48 -22.14
C ALA A 233 1.72 7.73 -23.42
N LEU A 234 1.91 8.98 -23.81
CA LEU A 234 2.66 9.34 -25.01
C LEU A 234 4.12 9.65 -24.69
N PHE A 235 5.02 9.32 -25.63
CA PHE A 235 6.43 9.67 -25.55
C PHE A 235 6.99 10.02 -26.94
N GLU A 236 8.12 10.73 -26.97
CA GLU A 236 8.96 10.84 -28.17
C GLU A 236 10.16 9.88 -28.01
N PRO A 237 10.58 9.14 -29.08
CA PRO A 237 11.71 8.24 -28.98
C PRO A 237 12.97 8.91 -28.40
N GLY A 238 13.50 8.33 -27.33
CA GLY A 238 14.65 8.86 -26.59
C GLY A 238 14.30 9.71 -25.37
N GLU A 239 13.05 10.15 -25.20
CA GLU A 239 12.60 10.82 -23.97
C GLU A 239 12.71 9.89 -22.75
N ARG A 240 13.04 10.49 -21.62
CA ARG A 240 12.95 9.87 -20.31
C ARG A 240 11.59 10.15 -19.74
N VAL A 241 10.78 9.13 -19.62
CA VAL A 241 9.41 9.21 -19.10
C VAL A 241 9.39 8.75 -17.65
N ARG A 242 8.97 9.62 -16.74
CA ARG A 242 8.70 9.27 -15.35
C ARG A 242 7.28 8.70 -15.23
N LEU A 243 7.17 7.54 -14.63
CA LEU A 243 5.89 6.95 -14.27
C LEU A 243 5.78 6.97 -12.74
N ARG A 244 4.78 7.68 -12.23
CA ARG A 244 4.43 7.76 -10.81
C ARG A 244 3.40 6.69 -10.53
N ILE A 245 3.86 5.53 -10.08
CA ILE A 245 3.04 4.33 -9.94
C ILE A 245 2.49 4.25 -8.52
N ILE A 246 1.17 4.12 -8.41
CA ILE A 246 0.43 4.02 -7.15
C ILE A 246 -0.38 2.73 -7.20
N ASN A 247 -0.26 1.87 -6.20
CA ASN A 247 -1.18 0.76 -6.03
C ASN A 247 -2.30 1.16 -5.05
N GLY A 248 -3.40 1.69 -5.58
CA GLY A 248 -4.58 2.08 -4.80
C GLY A 248 -5.62 0.96 -4.62
N SER A 249 -5.24 -0.30 -4.85
CA SER A 249 -6.13 -1.47 -4.72
C SER A 249 -6.52 -1.74 -3.28
N GLY A 250 -7.72 -2.31 -3.07
CA GLY A 250 -8.14 -2.77 -1.75
C GLY A 250 -7.48 -4.10 -1.33
N MET A 251 -7.17 -5.00 -2.29
CA MET A 251 -6.66 -6.35 -1.99
C MET A 251 -5.51 -6.82 -2.86
N SER A 252 -5.30 -6.21 -4.03
CA SER A 252 -4.45 -6.81 -5.07
C SER A 252 -3.00 -6.30 -5.04
N TYR A 253 -2.07 -7.24 -5.02
CA TYR A 253 -0.65 -7.02 -5.30
C TYR A 253 -0.40 -7.13 -6.79
N PHE A 254 0.49 -6.30 -7.33
CA PHE A 254 0.85 -6.35 -8.75
C PHE A 254 2.33 -6.59 -8.97
N ASP A 255 2.62 -7.48 -9.92
CA ASP A 255 3.94 -7.61 -10.53
C ASP A 255 3.97 -6.73 -11.79
N LEU A 256 4.60 -5.56 -11.70
CA LEU A 256 4.65 -4.57 -12.77
C LEU A 256 5.92 -4.72 -13.60
N ARG A 257 5.76 -4.69 -14.92
CA ARG A 257 6.85 -4.68 -15.90
C ARG A 257 6.43 -3.96 -17.18
N ILE A 258 7.40 -3.56 -17.96
CA ILE A 258 7.20 -3.05 -19.33
C ILE A 258 8.12 -3.87 -20.23
N PRO A 259 7.64 -4.92 -20.91
CA PRO A 259 8.47 -5.79 -21.73
C PRO A 259 9.34 -5.01 -22.73
N GLY A 260 10.65 -5.24 -22.68
CA GLY A 260 11.64 -4.55 -23.52
C GLY A 260 12.10 -3.18 -23.01
N LEU A 261 11.64 -2.72 -21.83
CA LEU A 261 12.12 -1.49 -21.21
C LEU A 261 12.52 -1.74 -19.76
N PRO A 262 13.78 -1.47 -19.37
CA PRO A 262 14.17 -1.50 -17.97
C PRO A 262 13.53 -0.32 -17.21
N LEU A 263 13.23 -0.55 -15.95
CA LEU A 263 12.65 0.41 -15.02
C LEU A 263 13.76 0.96 -14.13
N THR A 264 14.04 2.26 -14.17
CA THR A 264 14.94 2.90 -13.21
C THR A 264 14.11 3.43 -12.04
N VAL A 265 14.11 2.72 -10.93
CA VAL A 265 13.42 3.15 -9.69
C VAL A 265 14.15 4.33 -9.08
N VAL A 266 13.45 5.43 -8.83
CA VAL A 266 14.01 6.69 -8.31
C VAL A 266 13.33 7.19 -7.04
N GLN A 267 12.09 6.73 -6.76
CA GLN A 267 11.37 6.97 -5.50
C GLN A 267 10.65 5.70 -5.03
N ALA A 268 10.53 5.56 -3.73
CA ALA A 268 9.66 4.60 -3.06
C ALA A 268 8.89 5.34 -1.95
N ASP A 269 7.56 5.20 -1.93
CA ASP A 269 6.65 5.87 -0.99
C ASP A 269 6.96 7.38 -0.85
N GLY A 270 7.04 8.07 -2.00
CA GLY A 270 7.31 9.50 -2.08
C GLY A 270 8.75 9.92 -1.75
N ASN A 271 9.59 9.01 -1.26
CA ASN A 271 10.97 9.32 -0.86
C ASN A 271 11.98 8.97 -1.96
N ASN A 272 12.92 9.89 -2.22
CA ASN A 272 13.96 9.67 -3.21
C ASN A 272 14.94 8.56 -2.77
N VAL A 273 15.14 7.58 -3.65
CA VAL A 273 16.12 6.50 -3.48
C VAL A 273 17.26 6.63 -4.50
N GLN A 274 18.40 6.03 -4.19
CA GLN A 274 19.47 5.90 -5.17
C GLN A 274 18.94 5.07 -6.34
N PRO A 275 19.15 5.53 -7.60
CA PRO A 275 18.55 4.89 -8.75
C PRO A 275 18.93 3.40 -8.86
N VAL A 276 17.94 2.53 -9.00
CA VAL A 276 18.09 1.10 -9.19
C VAL A 276 17.44 0.67 -10.47
N VAL A 277 18.18 -0.03 -11.34
CA VAL A 277 17.64 -0.56 -12.60
C VAL A 277 17.15 -1.98 -12.39
N VAL A 278 15.88 -2.21 -12.73
CA VAL A 278 15.20 -3.51 -12.63
C VAL A 278 14.32 -3.74 -13.86
N ASP A 279 13.91 -4.98 -14.09
CA ASP A 279 12.98 -5.33 -15.18
C ASP A 279 11.54 -5.51 -14.66
N GLN A 280 11.41 -5.74 -13.37
CA GLN A 280 10.12 -5.96 -12.71
C GLN A 280 10.16 -5.47 -11.27
N LEU A 281 9.03 -5.01 -10.77
CA LEU A 281 8.83 -4.73 -9.36
C LEU A 281 7.46 -5.26 -8.89
N ARG A 282 7.38 -5.73 -7.65
CA ARG A 282 6.12 -6.03 -6.99
C ARG A 282 5.67 -4.82 -6.19
N LEU A 283 4.42 -4.40 -6.40
CA LEU A 283 3.77 -3.37 -5.59
C LEU A 283 2.81 -4.04 -4.60
N ALA A 284 3.05 -3.86 -3.31
CA ALA A 284 2.05 -4.15 -2.31
C ALA A 284 0.93 -3.10 -2.36
N VAL A 285 -0.21 -3.44 -1.76
CA VAL A 285 -1.33 -2.48 -1.63
C VAL A 285 -0.84 -1.23 -0.89
N ALA A 286 -1.21 -0.06 -1.39
CA ALA A 286 -0.87 1.27 -0.92
C ALA A 286 0.60 1.71 -1.10
N GLU A 287 1.51 0.88 -1.63
CA GLU A 287 2.86 1.34 -1.98
C GLU A 287 2.86 2.22 -3.22
N THR A 288 3.83 3.14 -3.26
CA THR A 288 4.11 3.95 -4.44
C THR A 288 5.56 3.81 -4.88
N TYR A 289 5.79 3.79 -6.20
CA TYR A 289 7.12 3.82 -6.79
C TYR A 289 7.16 4.75 -7.98
N ASP A 290 8.20 5.58 -8.06
CA ASP A 290 8.46 6.32 -9.27
C ASP A 290 9.59 5.66 -10.05
N VAL A 291 9.33 5.40 -11.32
CA VAL A 291 10.30 4.82 -12.22
C VAL A 291 10.52 5.72 -13.44
N ILE A 292 11.75 5.71 -13.96
CA ILE A 292 12.08 6.35 -15.23
C ILE A 292 12.32 5.25 -16.26
N VAL A 293 11.63 5.36 -17.39
CA VAL A 293 11.84 4.53 -18.58
C VAL A 293 12.30 5.39 -19.75
N GLN A 294 13.05 4.80 -20.68
CA GLN A 294 13.55 5.53 -21.86
C GLN A 294 13.29 4.70 -23.13
N PRO A 295 12.07 4.77 -23.69
CA PRO A 295 11.78 4.11 -24.96
C PRO A 295 12.48 4.82 -26.10
N THR A 296 13.28 4.08 -26.89
CA THR A 296 14.08 4.64 -27.99
C THR A 296 13.54 4.31 -29.37
N GLU A 297 12.61 3.36 -29.46
CA GLU A 297 12.03 2.90 -30.72
C GLU A 297 10.66 3.53 -30.97
N ASP A 298 10.32 3.75 -32.23
CA ASP A 298 8.99 4.23 -32.67
C ASP A 298 7.96 3.12 -32.67
N LYS A 299 7.74 2.49 -31.50
CA LYS A 299 6.75 1.42 -31.29
C LYS A 299 6.03 1.58 -29.95
N ALA A 300 4.88 0.92 -29.81
CA ALA A 300 4.15 0.86 -28.54
C ALA A 300 4.75 -0.20 -27.62
N TYR A 301 4.75 0.09 -26.30
CA TYR A 301 5.15 -0.84 -25.23
C TYR A 301 3.97 -1.07 -24.29
N ALA A 302 3.75 -2.31 -23.87
CA ALA A 302 2.74 -2.64 -22.89
C ALA A 302 3.26 -2.36 -21.47
N LEU A 303 2.55 -1.55 -20.69
CA LEU A 303 2.69 -1.52 -19.25
C LEU A 303 1.77 -2.62 -18.70
N VAL A 304 2.35 -3.58 -18.03
CA VAL A 304 1.67 -4.77 -17.51
C VAL A 304 1.80 -4.80 -16.00
N ALA A 305 0.69 -4.72 -15.29
CA ALA A 305 0.61 -4.97 -13.85
C ALA A 305 -0.23 -6.24 -13.63
N GLU A 306 0.45 -7.37 -13.51
CA GLU A 306 -0.15 -8.68 -13.35
C GLU A 306 -0.41 -8.97 -11.88
N SER A 307 -1.63 -9.41 -11.53
CA SER A 307 -1.97 -9.76 -10.15
C SER A 307 -1.09 -10.89 -9.62
N MET A 308 -0.75 -10.85 -8.33
CA MET A 308 0.12 -11.85 -7.69
C MET A 308 -0.41 -13.27 -7.84
N ASP A 309 -1.74 -13.44 -7.80
CA ASP A 309 -2.45 -14.71 -7.95
C ASP A 309 -2.62 -15.16 -9.41
N ARG A 310 -2.17 -14.34 -10.37
CA ARG A 310 -2.26 -14.61 -11.82
C ARG A 310 -3.70 -14.77 -12.37
N ARG A 311 -4.69 -14.17 -11.68
CA ARG A 311 -6.08 -14.17 -12.16
C ARG A 311 -6.37 -13.09 -13.20
N GLY A 312 -5.51 -12.09 -13.33
CA GLY A 312 -5.67 -11.02 -14.30
C GLY A 312 -4.51 -10.04 -14.32
N GLN A 313 -4.67 -9.01 -15.13
CA GLN A 313 -3.67 -7.96 -15.28
C GLN A 313 -4.33 -6.62 -15.61
N ALA A 314 -3.82 -5.54 -15.00
CA ALA A 314 -4.08 -4.18 -15.45
C ALA A 314 -3.13 -3.86 -16.62
N LEU A 315 -3.66 -3.26 -17.68
CA LEU A 315 -2.92 -2.99 -18.91
C LEU A 315 -3.01 -1.53 -19.32
N ALA A 316 -1.88 -0.99 -19.73
CA ALA A 316 -1.76 0.32 -20.34
C ALA A 316 -0.74 0.29 -21.49
N THR A 317 -0.67 1.34 -22.27
CA THR A 317 0.25 1.46 -23.39
C THR A 317 1.13 2.71 -23.24
N LEU A 318 2.45 2.57 -23.43
CA LEU A 318 3.34 3.68 -23.76
C LEU A 318 3.50 3.68 -25.27
N ALA A 319 3.20 4.81 -25.93
CA ALA A 319 3.22 4.90 -27.39
C ALA A 319 3.76 6.23 -27.89
N PRO A 320 4.44 6.26 -29.05
CA PRO A 320 4.87 7.52 -29.66
C PRO A 320 3.70 8.31 -30.25
N ARG A 321 2.57 7.68 -30.53
CA ARG A 321 1.37 8.32 -31.12
C ARG A 321 0.07 7.74 -30.55
N GLN A 322 -0.92 8.61 -30.45
CA GLN A 322 -2.27 8.19 -30.04
C GLN A 322 -2.84 7.12 -30.99
N GLY A 323 -3.58 6.16 -30.45
CA GLY A 323 -4.19 5.06 -31.20
C GLY A 323 -3.28 3.84 -31.42
N MET A 324 -1.98 3.94 -31.13
CA MET A 324 -1.11 2.76 -31.07
C MET A 324 -1.40 1.96 -29.79
N ARG A 325 -1.36 0.65 -29.91
CA ARG A 325 -1.56 -0.28 -28.80
C ARG A 325 -0.49 -1.37 -28.84
N ALA A 326 0.09 -1.65 -27.70
CA ALA A 326 0.98 -2.79 -27.55
C ALA A 326 0.18 -4.07 -27.33
N GLU A 327 0.67 -5.19 -27.87
CA GLU A 327 0.14 -6.50 -27.54
C GLU A 327 0.41 -6.84 -26.08
N ALA A 328 -0.64 -7.25 -25.36
CA ALA A 328 -0.51 -7.70 -23.98
C ALA A 328 0.13 -9.10 -23.95
N PRO A 329 1.16 -9.31 -23.13
CA PRO A 329 1.67 -10.67 -22.93
C PRO A 329 0.59 -11.54 -22.26
N PRO A 330 0.58 -12.86 -22.54
CA PRO A 330 -0.32 -13.78 -21.84
C PRO A 330 -0.05 -13.78 -20.34
N LEU A 331 -1.10 -14.05 -19.56
CA LEU A 331 -0.94 -14.30 -18.13
C LEU A 331 0.04 -15.46 -17.88
N ARG A 332 0.88 -15.30 -16.90
CA ARG A 332 1.77 -16.37 -16.44
C ARG A 332 0.97 -17.49 -15.77
N ALA A 333 1.60 -18.64 -15.58
CA ALA A 333 0.98 -19.76 -14.89
C ALA A 333 0.58 -19.38 -13.45
N PRO A 334 -0.56 -19.87 -12.94
CA PRO A 334 -0.96 -19.68 -11.55
C PRO A 334 0.14 -20.10 -10.59
N ARG A 335 0.29 -19.31 -9.53
CA ARG A 335 1.23 -19.62 -8.46
C ARG A 335 0.63 -20.63 -7.49
N LEU A 336 1.50 -21.28 -6.74
CA LEU A 336 1.09 -22.20 -5.66
C LEU A 336 1.90 -21.87 -4.41
N LEU A 337 1.23 -21.76 -3.28
CA LEU A 337 1.90 -21.70 -1.99
C LEU A 337 2.79 -22.93 -1.79
N SER A 338 3.91 -22.73 -1.14
CA SER A 338 4.83 -23.78 -0.71
C SER A 338 4.84 -23.92 0.81
N MET A 339 5.46 -24.97 1.33
CA MET A 339 5.65 -25.11 2.78
C MET A 339 6.53 -24.00 3.37
N ALA A 340 7.39 -23.39 2.56
CA ALA A 340 8.17 -22.22 2.97
C ALA A 340 7.30 -21.01 3.29
N ASP A 341 6.18 -20.83 2.57
CA ASP A 341 5.19 -19.77 2.83
C ASP A 341 4.41 -20.01 4.12
N MET A 342 4.52 -21.22 4.70
CA MET A 342 3.95 -21.57 6.01
C MET A 342 4.95 -21.40 7.17
N GLY A 343 6.15 -20.84 6.90
CA GLY A 343 7.23 -20.76 7.88
C GLY A 343 7.90 -22.11 8.19
N MET A 344 7.62 -23.16 7.41
CA MET A 344 8.21 -24.50 7.57
C MET A 344 9.42 -24.64 6.65
N SER A 345 10.61 -24.82 7.20
CA SER A 345 11.81 -25.11 6.43
C SER A 345 11.81 -26.55 5.91
N HIS A 346 12.51 -26.80 4.79
CA HIS A 346 12.66 -28.15 4.21
C HIS A 346 13.24 -29.18 5.17
N ASP A 347 13.95 -28.76 6.22
CA ASP A 347 14.57 -29.66 7.21
C ASP A 347 13.54 -30.33 8.16
N MET A 348 12.30 -29.82 8.20
CA MET A 348 11.21 -30.39 9.00
C MET A 348 10.42 -31.50 8.29
N ALA A 349 10.71 -31.78 7.00
CA ALA A 349 10.01 -32.78 6.19
C ALA A 349 10.16 -34.23 6.70
N GLY A 350 10.96 -34.47 7.73
CA GLY A 350 11.19 -35.78 8.36
C GLY A 350 10.56 -35.96 9.75
N MET A 351 9.90 -34.93 10.30
CA MET A 351 9.26 -35.05 11.62
C MET A 351 7.80 -35.51 11.49
N ASP A 352 7.48 -36.52 12.30
CA ASP A 352 6.14 -37.09 12.38
C ASP A 352 5.17 -36.06 13.01
N HIS A 353 4.31 -35.45 12.21
CA HIS A 353 3.34 -34.41 12.61
C HIS A 353 2.15 -34.96 13.41
N GLY A 354 2.12 -36.25 13.74
CA GLY A 354 0.99 -36.90 14.42
C GLY A 354 0.75 -36.49 15.88
N SER A 355 1.59 -35.64 16.48
CA SER A 355 1.51 -35.33 17.91
C SER A 355 1.81 -33.89 18.32
N MET A 356 1.90 -32.93 17.38
CA MET A 356 2.16 -31.55 17.76
C MET A 356 0.85 -30.76 17.97
N ASP A 357 0.66 -30.32 19.20
CA ASP A 357 -0.41 -29.41 19.60
C ASP A 357 -0.14 -28.02 18.99
N HIS A 358 -1.14 -27.38 18.37
CA HIS A 358 -1.04 -26.06 17.74
C HIS A 358 -0.49 -24.97 18.69
N ALA A 359 -0.58 -25.18 20.01
CA ALA A 359 0.00 -24.31 21.02
C ALA A 359 1.54 -24.32 21.06
N GLN A 360 2.19 -25.38 20.55
CA GLN A 360 3.64 -25.49 20.55
C GLN A 360 4.31 -24.82 19.33
N MET A 361 3.60 -24.66 18.21
CA MET A 361 4.13 -23.91 17.05
C MET A 361 4.23 -22.42 17.30
N ALA A 362 3.42 -21.87 18.20
CA ALA A 362 3.45 -20.45 18.59
C ALA A 362 4.69 -20.04 19.42
N GLY A 363 5.52 -20.98 19.84
CA GLY A 363 6.69 -20.75 20.69
C GLY A 363 8.05 -20.93 20.05
N MET A 364 8.13 -21.27 18.75
CA MET A 364 9.42 -21.45 18.09
C MET A 364 10.03 -20.09 17.75
N ASP A 365 11.13 -19.75 18.41
CA ASP A 365 11.93 -18.55 18.13
C ASP A 365 12.75 -18.75 16.85
N HIS A 366 12.19 -18.34 15.71
CA HIS A 366 12.83 -18.40 14.41
C HIS A 366 14.10 -17.52 14.31
N ALA A 367 14.32 -16.61 15.25
CA ALA A 367 15.51 -15.75 15.29
C ALA A 367 16.76 -16.46 15.83
N ALA A 368 16.60 -17.57 16.56
CA ALA A 368 17.73 -18.32 17.11
C ALA A 368 18.40 -19.24 16.08
N MET A 369 17.76 -19.49 14.94
CA MET A 369 18.38 -20.24 13.84
C MET A 369 19.03 -19.29 12.86
N GLY A 370 20.27 -18.92 13.13
CA GLY A 370 21.12 -18.08 12.27
C GLY A 370 21.39 -18.75 10.91
N HIS A 371 20.42 -18.68 10.00
CA HIS A 371 20.59 -19.16 8.65
C HIS A 371 21.23 -18.07 7.78
N ALA A 372 22.45 -18.33 7.36
CA ALA A 372 23.02 -17.66 6.20
C ALA A 372 22.11 -17.91 5.00
N ILE A 373 21.55 -16.83 4.42
CA ILE A 373 20.68 -16.86 3.25
C ILE A 373 21.48 -17.48 2.08
N PRO A 374 21.01 -18.58 1.46
CA PRO A 374 21.60 -19.03 0.21
C PRO A 374 21.46 -17.95 -0.85
N ALA A 375 22.45 -17.77 -1.70
CA ALA A 375 22.52 -16.72 -2.73
C ALA A 375 21.46 -16.84 -3.86
N GLU A 376 20.54 -17.79 -3.77
CA GLU A 376 19.50 -18.05 -4.78
C GLU A 376 18.11 -17.78 -4.18
N GLY A 377 17.45 -16.70 -4.63
CA GLY A 377 16.07 -16.37 -4.25
C GLY A 377 15.85 -14.88 -4.00
N ASN A 378 14.58 -14.51 -3.81
CA ASN A 378 14.20 -13.16 -3.41
C ASN A 378 14.31 -13.03 -1.88
N PRO A 379 15.22 -12.18 -1.34
CA PRO A 379 15.50 -12.09 0.10
C PRO A 379 14.35 -11.50 0.94
N ASP A 380 13.30 -10.96 0.30
CA ASP A 380 12.12 -10.48 1.00
C ASP A 380 11.08 -11.58 1.26
N TYR A 381 11.33 -12.79 0.75
CA TYR A 381 10.51 -13.99 0.89
C TYR A 381 11.32 -15.16 1.45
N ALA A 382 10.64 -16.16 1.98
CA ALA A 382 11.28 -17.38 2.43
C ALA A 382 11.96 -18.10 1.25
N PRO A 383 13.14 -18.71 1.43
CA PRO A 383 13.74 -19.57 0.41
C PRO A 383 12.77 -20.68 -0.02
N GLY A 384 12.47 -20.77 -1.32
CA GLY A 384 11.49 -21.72 -1.84
C GLY A 384 10.03 -21.26 -1.75
N SER A 385 9.76 -20.01 -1.40
CA SER A 385 8.42 -19.43 -1.42
C SER A 385 7.78 -19.58 -2.81
N GLY A 386 6.56 -20.12 -2.85
CA GLY A 386 5.79 -20.27 -4.07
C GLY A 386 5.25 -18.95 -4.63
N ILE A 387 5.20 -17.88 -3.82
CA ILE A 387 4.64 -16.58 -4.18
C ILE A 387 5.68 -15.46 -4.30
N ALA A 388 6.96 -15.76 -4.07
CA ALA A 388 8.02 -14.78 -4.32
C ALA A 388 7.96 -14.30 -5.78
N PRO A 389 8.13 -13.00 -6.06
CA PRO A 389 8.11 -12.51 -7.43
C PRO A 389 9.26 -13.11 -8.23
N GLU A 390 8.94 -13.72 -9.36
CA GLU A 390 9.92 -14.33 -10.25
C GLU A 390 10.30 -13.37 -11.39
N PRO A 391 11.58 -13.27 -11.73
CA PRO A 391 11.99 -12.51 -12.89
C PRO A 391 11.42 -13.12 -14.18
N VAL A 392 11.09 -12.28 -15.13
CA VAL A 392 10.72 -12.69 -16.49
C VAL A 392 11.96 -12.64 -17.36
N ASP A 393 12.17 -13.68 -18.18
CA ASP A 393 13.29 -13.78 -19.13
C ASP A 393 14.68 -13.56 -18.51
N GLY A 394 14.88 -13.99 -17.25
CA GLY A 394 16.15 -13.83 -16.54
C GLY A 394 16.45 -12.40 -16.09
N GLY A 395 15.45 -11.51 -16.14
CA GLY A 395 15.56 -10.14 -15.69
C GLY A 395 15.70 -10.00 -14.17
N ARG A 396 15.85 -8.76 -13.70
CA ARG A 396 16.01 -8.42 -12.28
C ARG A 396 14.68 -7.95 -11.69
N VAL A 397 14.31 -8.51 -10.55
CA VAL A 397 13.19 -8.05 -9.72
C VAL A 397 13.69 -7.13 -8.61
N LEU A 398 12.99 -6.02 -8.37
CA LEU A 398 13.27 -5.15 -7.22
C LEU A 398 13.04 -5.90 -5.91
N VAL A 399 13.99 -5.79 -5.00
CA VAL A 399 13.88 -6.25 -3.61
C VAL A 399 14.09 -5.09 -2.65
N TYR A 400 13.57 -5.17 -1.45
CA TYR A 400 13.69 -4.10 -0.45
C TYR A 400 15.15 -3.75 -0.11
N GLY A 401 16.06 -4.74 -0.18
CA GLY A 401 17.51 -4.53 0.02
C GLY A 401 18.17 -3.63 -1.03
N ASP A 402 17.57 -3.50 -2.21
CA ASP A 402 18.05 -2.61 -3.28
C ASP A 402 17.77 -1.14 -2.97
N LEU A 403 16.74 -0.87 -2.15
CA LEU A 403 16.32 0.48 -1.85
C LEU A 403 17.27 1.15 -0.85
N LYS A 404 17.92 2.21 -1.28
CA LYS A 404 18.76 3.06 -0.43
C LYS A 404 18.30 4.50 -0.57
N ALA A 405 18.06 5.15 0.58
CA ALA A 405 17.71 6.56 0.57
C ALA A 405 18.77 7.39 -0.19
N MET A 406 18.33 8.37 -0.96
CA MET A 406 19.24 9.30 -1.68
C MET A 406 20.08 10.12 -0.69
N ARG A 407 19.51 10.44 0.47
CA ARG A 407 20.17 11.19 1.54
C ARG A 407 20.10 10.40 2.84
N PRO A 408 21.11 10.53 3.71
CA PRO A 408 21.06 9.88 5.01
C PRO A 408 19.92 10.44 5.85
N ALA A 409 19.23 9.58 6.61
CA ALA A 409 18.19 9.99 7.53
C ALA A 409 18.76 10.97 8.57
N ALA A 410 18.07 12.10 8.74
CA ALA A 410 18.41 13.06 9.79
C ALA A 410 18.17 12.43 11.18
N GLY A 411 19.05 12.71 12.15
CA GLY A 411 18.91 12.21 13.51
C GLY A 411 18.98 10.69 13.65
N TYR A 412 19.56 9.98 12.67
CA TYR A 412 19.72 8.53 12.74
C TYR A 412 20.49 8.11 13.98
N ARG A 413 19.92 7.21 14.78
CA ARG A 413 20.49 6.61 15.98
C ARG A 413 19.90 5.22 16.17
N ALA A 414 20.47 4.44 17.07
CA ALA A 414 19.89 3.16 17.46
C ALA A 414 18.48 3.37 18.06
N PRO A 415 17.56 2.41 17.89
CA PRO A 415 16.26 2.46 18.54
C PRO A 415 16.40 2.37 20.06
N ASP A 416 15.52 3.07 20.78
CA ASP A 416 15.50 3.08 22.24
C ASP A 416 14.91 1.77 22.79
N ARG A 417 13.98 1.17 22.06
CA ARG A 417 13.34 -0.12 22.38
C ARG A 417 12.77 -0.79 21.13
N THR A 418 12.49 -2.07 21.25
CA THR A 418 11.83 -2.87 20.22
C THR A 418 10.43 -3.27 20.70
N ILE A 419 9.44 -3.16 19.81
CA ILE A 419 8.10 -3.70 19.97
C ILE A 419 7.95 -4.79 18.92
N GLU A 420 7.77 -6.03 19.36
CA GLU A 420 7.44 -7.12 18.47
C GLU A 420 5.93 -7.20 18.29
N LEU A 421 5.48 -7.34 17.05
CA LEU A 421 4.08 -7.50 16.67
C LEU A 421 3.93 -8.74 15.78
N LYS A 422 3.23 -9.72 16.28
CA LYS A 422 2.91 -10.93 15.53
C LYS A 422 1.67 -10.67 14.67
N LEU A 423 1.82 -10.82 13.37
CA LEU A 423 0.70 -10.78 12.43
C LEU A 423 0.05 -12.16 12.43
N THR A 424 -1.18 -12.24 12.87
CA THR A 424 -1.88 -13.49 13.12
C THR A 424 -3.24 -13.51 12.42
N GLY A 425 -3.73 -14.70 12.09
CA GLY A 425 -5.01 -14.89 11.43
C GLY A 425 -5.65 -16.22 11.78
N ASN A 426 -6.96 -16.31 11.56
CA ASN A 426 -7.73 -17.53 11.65
C ASN A 426 -8.65 -17.63 10.45
N MET A 427 -8.32 -18.52 9.51
CA MET A 427 -9.06 -18.69 8.26
C MET A 427 -10.44 -19.34 8.46
N GLU A 428 -10.66 -20.13 9.51
CA GLU A 428 -12.00 -20.73 9.77
C GLU A 428 -13.06 -19.67 10.09
N ARG A 429 -12.65 -18.51 10.63
CA ARG A 429 -13.54 -17.42 11.04
C ARG A 429 -13.28 -16.12 10.28
N TYR A 430 -12.35 -16.14 9.36
CA TYR A 430 -11.83 -14.97 8.66
C TYR A 430 -11.59 -13.80 9.63
N PHE A 431 -10.65 -14.03 10.53
CA PHE A 431 -10.27 -13.11 11.59
C PHE A 431 -8.78 -12.81 11.50
N TRP A 432 -8.43 -11.53 11.49
CA TRP A 432 -7.07 -11.05 11.39
C TRP A 432 -6.73 -10.16 12.60
N SER A 433 -5.48 -10.21 13.07
CA SER A 433 -5.13 -9.50 14.30
C SER A 433 -3.63 -9.29 14.45
N PHE A 434 -3.29 -8.46 15.43
CA PHE A 434 -1.95 -8.44 16.02
C PHE A 434 -1.97 -9.23 17.32
N ASP A 435 -0.97 -10.08 17.53
CA ASP A 435 -0.78 -10.89 18.76
C ASP A 435 -2.01 -11.71 19.16
N GLY A 436 -2.84 -12.12 18.20
CA GLY A 436 -4.08 -12.88 18.45
C GLY A 436 -5.26 -12.05 18.97
N VAL A 437 -5.10 -10.73 19.12
CA VAL A 437 -6.12 -9.83 19.67
C VAL A 437 -6.64 -8.91 18.59
N LYS A 438 -7.96 -8.90 18.34
CA LYS A 438 -8.60 -8.01 17.38
C LYS A 438 -8.68 -6.57 17.90
N TYR A 439 -8.82 -5.60 16.99
CA TYR A 439 -8.83 -4.17 17.34
C TYR A 439 -9.83 -3.82 18.46
N SER A 440 -11.06 -4.36 18.42
CA SER A 440 -12.10 -4.03 19.41
C SER A 440 -11.77 -4.45 20.86
N GLU A 441 -10.74 -5.28 21.04
CA GLU A 441 -10.32 -5.81 22.35
C GLU A 441 -8.89 -5.39 22.72
N ALA A 442 -8.22 -4.66 21.81
CA ALA A 442 -6.82 -4.33 21.94
C ALA A 442 -6.58 -3.00 22.65
N GLU A 443 -5.58 -2.98 23.52
CA GLU A 443 -5.05 -1.75 24.06
C GLU A 443 -4.23 -0.98 22.99
N PRO A 444 -4.24 0.37 23.02
CA PRO A 444 -3.39 1.17 22.16
C PRO A 444 -1.89 0.90 22.39
N ILE A 445 -1.11 0.96 21.32
CA ILE A 445 0.35 0.98 21.41
C ILE A 445 0.78 2.38 21.83
N ARG A 446 1.44 2.50 23.00
CA ARG A 446 1.89 3.78 23.55
C ARG A 446 3.34 4.04 23.20
N LEU A 447 3.59 5.20 22.57
CA LEU A 447 4.91 5.69 22.21
C LEU A 447 5.14 7.04 22.90
N LYS A 448 6.42 7.40 23.09
CA LYS A 448 6.80 8.70 23.63
C LYS A 448 7.35 9.58 22.52
N TYR A 449 6.89 10.82 22.45
CA TYR A 449 7.44 11.79 21.51
C TYR A 449 8.95 11.94 21.69
N GLY A 450 9.70 11.88 20.59
CA GLY A 450 11.16 11.96 20.58
C GLY A 450 11.88 10.62 20.75
N GLU A 451 11.21 9.52 21.12
CA GLU A 451 11.86 8.20 21.08
C GLU A 451 12.02 7.69 19.63
N ARG A 452 12.91 6.73 19.45
CA ARG A 452 13.03 5.95 18.22
C ARG A 452 12.69 4.51 18.54
N VAL A 453 11.60 4.01 17.99
CA VAL A 453 11.08 2.67 18.27
C VAL A 453 11.33 1.77 17.09
N ARG A 454 11.84 0.57 17.34
CA ARG A 454 11.87 -0.51 16.36
C ARG A 454 10.58 -1.31 16.46
N PHE A 455 9.82 -1.40 15.37
CA PHE A 455 8.82 -2.44 15.22
C PHE A 455 9.43 -3.63 14.50
N ARG A 456 9.28 -4.81 15.11
CA ARG A 456 9.60 -6.09 14.51
C ARG A 456 8.29 -6.80 14.21
N PHE A 457 7.94 -6.85 12.93
CA PHE A 457 6.80 -7.62 12.46
C PHE A 457 7.20 -9.08 12.30
N VAL A 458 6.39 -10.00 12.81
CA VAL A 458 6.55 -11.44 12.64
C VAL A 458 5.29 -11.98 12.01
N ASN A 459 5.33 -12.28 10.72
CA ASN A 459 4.17 -12.79 10.00
C ASN A 459 4.02 -14.29 10.25
N GLN A 460 3.03 -14.66 11.06
CA GLN A 460 2.68 -16.04 11.38
C GLN A 460 1.51 -16.56 10.51
N THR A 461 1.28 -15.94 9.36
CA THR A 461 0.20 -16.29 8.44
C THR A 461 0.76 -16.65 7.07
N MET A 462 -0.07 -17.24 6.23
CA MET A 462 0.23 -17.56 4.84
C MET A 462 0.05 -16.38 3.87
N MET A 463 -0.43 -15.24 4.35
CA MET A 463 -0.75 -14.07 3.54
C MET A 463 0.31 -13.00 3.68
N ASN A 464 0.51 -12.22 2.61
CA ASN A 464 1.25 -10.97 2.69
C ASN A 464 0.45 -9.93 3.48
N HIS A 465 1.12 -9.10 4.26
CA HIS A 465 0.49 -7.98 4.97
C HIS A 465 1.23 -6.67 4.67
N PRO A 466 0.63 -5.75 3.91
CA PRO A 466 1.16 -4.39 3.73
C PRO A 466 0.81 -3.58 4.97
N MET A 467 1.81 -3.36 5.83
CA MET A 467 1.66 -2.66 7.10
C MET A 467 1.80 -1.17 6.88
N HIS A 468 0.77 -0.40 7.24
CA HIS A 468 0.72 1.05 7.11
C HIS A 468 0.65 1.74 8.47
N LEU A 469 1.48 2.76 8.63
CA LEU A 469 1.51 3.64 9.80
C LEU A 469 1.13 5.06 9.38
N HIS A 470 0.10 5.62 10.02
CA HIS A 470 -0.30 7.00 9.85
C HIS A 470 0.62 7.97 10.61
N GLY A 471 0.76 9.17 10.08
CA GLY A 471 1.41 10.32 10.72
C GLY A 471 2.92 10.28 10.85
N MET A 472 3.54 9.12 10.72
CA MET A 472 4.99 8.93 10.82
C MET A 472 5.47 7.96 9.75
N TRP A 473 6.73 8.10 9.33
CA TRP A 473 7.33 7.17 8.39
C TRP A 473 8.17 6.09 9.08
N MET A 474 8.16 4.92 8.49
CA MET A 474 8.96 3.77 8.89
C MET A 474 10.27 3.74 8.13
N GLN A 475 11.39 3.75 8.81
CA GLN A 475 12.70 3.51 8.20
C GLN A 475 12.93 2.00 8.10
N LEU A 476 12.82 1.45 6.88
CA LEU A 476 12.93 0.02 6.61
C LEU A 476 14.38 -0.46 6.81
N ASP A 477 14.61 -1.33 7.80
CA ASP A 477 15.95 -1.84 8.10
C ASP A 477 16.34 -3.00 7.19
N LYS A 478 17.19 -2.70 6.22
CA LYS A 478 17.81 -3.68 5.29
C LYS A 478 19.34 -3.62 5.33
N GLY A 479 19.89 -3.22 6.49
CA GLY A 479 21.34 -3.18 6.71
C GLY A 479 22.05 -1.98 6.08
N ASN A 480 21.31 -1.00 5.53
CA ASN A 480 21.88 0.22 4.94
C ASN A 480 22.13 1.34 5.98
N GLY A 481 21.84 1.07 7.28
CA GLY A 481 22.03 2.02 8.37
C GLY A 481 21.27 3.32 8.12
N ARG A 482 21.95 4.46 8.19
CA ARG A 482 21.31 5.77 7.96
C ARG A 482 20.79 5.99 6.52
N PHE A 483 21.11 5.11 5.59
CA PHE A 483 20.59 5.10 4.22
C PHE A 483 19.45 4.10 4.02
N ASN A 484 18.94 3.49 5.09
CA ASN A 484 17.70 2.73 5.01
C ASN A 484 16.57 3.64 4.52
N PRO A 485 15.73 3.20 3.55
CA PRO A 485 14.69 4.05 2.97
C PRO A 485 13.56 4.31 3.98
N LEU A 486 12.94 5.49 3.86
CA LEU A 486 11.71 5.81 4.55
C LEU A 486 10.52 5.35 3.70
N LYS A 487 9.57 4.67 4.33
CA LYS A 487 8.34 4.18 3.71
C LYS A 487 7.15 4.41 4.64
N HIS A 488 5.98 4.58 4.07
CA HIS A 488 4.73 4.61 4.84
C HIS A 488 3.99 3.27 4.80
N VAL A 489 4.34 2.38 3.86
CA VAL A 489 3.86 0.99 3.79
C VAL A 489 5.04 0.05 3.68
N VAL A 490 5.02 -1.04 4.42
CA VAL A 490 6.00 -2.13 4.28
C VAL A 490 5.28 -3.48 4.18
N ASN A 491 5.62 -4.27 3.17
CA ASN A 491 5.06 -5.61 3.03
C ASN A 491 5.81 -6.61 3.88
N VAL A 492 5.09 -7.37 4.70
CA VAL A 492 5.63 -8.49 5.46
C VAL A 492 5.16 -9.80 4.80
N ALA A 493 6.09 -10.48 4.13
CA ALA A 493 5.78 -11.72 3.42
C ALA A 493 5.45 -12.87 4.39
N PRO A 494 4.73 -13.92 3.93
CA PRO A 494 4.38 -15.08 4.74
C PRO A 494 5.58 -15.73 5.42
N GLY A 495 5.44 -16.07 6.70
CA GLY A 495 6.49 -16.72 7.47
C GLY A 495 7.78 -15.89 7.67
N GLN A 496 7.76 -14.59 7.33
CA GLN A 496 8.92 -13.72 7.43
C GLN A 496 8.81 -12.72 8.58
N SER A 497 9.98 -12.20 8.99
CA SER A 497 10.07 -11.07 9.91
C SER A 497 10.65 -9.86 9.19
N LEU A 498 10.15 -8.68 9.54
CA LEU A 498 10.61 -7.41 8.99
C LEU A 498 10.79 -6.40 10.11
N GLU A 499 11.90 -5.66 10.09
CA GLU A 499 12.17 -4.62 11.07
C GLU A 499 12.11 -3.23 10.44
N VAL A 500 11.46 -2.31 11.14
CA VAL A 500 11.41 -0.90 10.78
C VAL A 500 11.69 -0.06 12.02
N ASP A 501 12.41 1.03 11.84
CA ASP A 501 12.62 2.01 12.90
C ASP A 501 11.74 3.24 12.66
N VAL A 502 10.97 3.62 13.65
CA VAL A 502 10.09 4.79 13.60
C VAL A 502 10.66 5.89 14.49
N PRO A 503 11.09 7.02 13.90
CA PRO A 503 11.31 8.23 14.68
C PRO A 503 9.93 8.76 15.12
N VAL A 504 9.67 8.78 16.42
CA VAL A 504 8.37 9.20 16.97
C VAL A 504 8.36 10.72 17.07
N ASP A 505 7.97 11.38 15.99
CA ASP A 505 8.05 12.84 15.81
C ASP A 505 6.69 13.53 15.59
N ALA A 506 5.59 12.77 15.69
CA ALA A 506 4.23 13.28 15.54
C ALA A 506 3.37 12.89 16.76
N MET A 507 3.00 13.89 17.59
CA MET A 507 2.07 13.67 18.70
C MET A 507 0.65 13.43 18.20
N GLY A 508 -0.14 12.68 18.98
CA GLY A 508 -1.55 12.42 18.70
C GLY A 508 -1.89 10.94 18.69
N GLU A 509 -3.02 10.65 18.08
CA GLU A 509 -3.55 9.30 17.92
C GLU A 509 -3.53 8.91 16.44
N TRP A 510 -2.94 7.79 16.13
CA TRP A 510 -2.67 7.37 14.77
C TRP A 510 -3.22 5.97 14.50
N ALA A 511 -3.75 5.77 13.32
CA ALA A 511 -4.08 4.45 12.83
C ALA A 511 -2.81 3.68 12.46
N PHE A 512 -2.80 2.39 12.73
CA PHE A 512 -1.78 1.46 12.32
C PHE A 512 -2.44 0.13 11.93
N HIS A 513 -2.34 -0.28 10.68
CA HIS A 513 -3.12 -1.41 10.18
C HIS A 513 -2.48 -2.11 8.97
N CYS A 514 -2.95 -3.32 8.71
CA CYS A 514 -2.76 -3.95 7.40
C CYS A 514 -3.61 -3.22 6.36
N HIS A 515 -3.05 -2.87 5.21
CA HIS A 515 -3.77 -2.13 4.18
C HIS A 515 -4.62 -3.03 3.24
N LEU A 516 -4.64 -4.34 3.43
CA LEU A 516 -5.67 -5.18 2.83
C LEU A 516 -7.00 -4.88 3.53
N ILE A 517 -7.95 -4.32 2.78
CA ILE A 517 -9.17 -3.72 3.35
C ILE A 517 -10.00 -4.71 4.18
N TYR A 518 -10.09 -5.97 3.74
CA TYR A 518 -10.83 -7.00 4.49
C TYR A 518 -10.04 -7.54 5.69
N HIS A 519 -8.70 -7.50 5.68
CA HIS A 519 -7.88 -7.80 6.86
C HIS A 519 -8.06 -6.71 7.93
N MET A 520 -8.00 -5.45 7.52
CA MET A 520 -8.25 -4.30 8.38
C MET A 520 -9.65 -4.40 9.01
N ALA A 521 -10.69 -4.58 8.21
CA ALA A 521 -12.08 -4.70 8.65
C ALA A 521 -12.35 -5.94 9.52
N SER A 522 -11.50 -6.98 9.41
CA SER A 522 -11.59 -8.20 10.23
C SER A 522 -10.71 -8.17 11.48
N GLY A 523 -10.06 -7.03 11.80
CA GLY A 523 -9.42 -6.79 13.09
C GLY A 523 -7.92 -6.51 13.07
N MET A 524 -7.22 -6.56 11.92
CA MET A 524 -5.78 -6.23 11.84
C MET A 524 -5.56 -4.72 11.82
N PHE A 525 -5.90 -4.11 12.93
CA PHE A 525 -5.85 -2.68 13.18
C PHE A 525 -5.37 -2.41 14.61
N ARG A 526 -4.63 -1.33 14.84
CA ARG A 526 -4.23 -0.81 16.16
C ARG A 526 -4.28 0.70 16.16
N LYS A 527 -4.54 1.25 17.32
CA LYS A 527 -4.31 2.67 17.60
C LYS A 527 -2.93 2.84 18.21
N ILE A 528 -2.14 3.77 17.69
CA ILE A 528 -0.91 4.24 18.29
C ILE A 528 -1.21 5.58 18.96
N VAL A 529 -0.79 5.71 20.22
CA VAL A 529 -0.90 6.95 21.01
C VAL A 529 0.49 7.46 21.27
N VAL A 530 0.82 8.64 20.75
CA VAL A 530 2.09 9.31 21.00
C VAL A 530 1.90 10.34 22.09
N GLU A 531 2.49 10.07 23.25
CA GLU A 531 2.42 10.89 24.44
C GLU A 531 3.51 11.97 24.43
N ALA A 532 3.23 13.13 25.04
CA ALA A 532 4.23 14.16 25.26
C ALA A 532 5.39 13.62 26.13
N PRO A 533 6.62 14.18 26.03
CA PRO A 533 7.78 13.72 26.79
C PRO A 533 7.59 13.78 28.31
N ASP A 534 6.77 14.72 28.78
CA ASP A 534 6.43 14.91 30.20
C ASP A 534 5.26 14.04 30.67
N GLY A 535 4.72 13.19 29.77
CA GLY A 535 3.57 12.33 30.05
C GLY A 535 2.23 13.06 30.09
N THR A 536 2.18 14.34 29.68
CA THR A 536 0.91 15.07 29.57
C THR A 536 0.06 14.43 28.49
N PRO A 537 -1.16 13.97 28.81
CA PRO A 537 -2.08 13.48 27.79
C PRO A 537 -2.41 14.61 26.81
N GLN A 538 -2.28 14.34 25.50
CA GLN A 538 -2.88 15.23 24.51
C GLN A 538 -4.41 15.05 24.57
N PRO A 539 -5.20 16.14 24.51
CA PRO A 539 -6.64 15.99 24.45
C PRO A 539 -7.02 15.22 23.20
N PHE A 540 -7.76 14.12 23.36
CA PHE A 540 -8.35 13.37 22.27
C PHE A 540 -9.33 14.27 21.50
N TYR A 541 -9.59 13.99 20.23
CA TYR A 541 -10.55 14.81 19.46
C TYR A 541 -11.92 14.90 20.15
N ASN A 542 -12.33 13.86 20.90
CA ASN A 542 -13.57 13.84 21.69
C ASN A 542 -13.52 14.75 22.94
N GLU A 543 -12.35 15.20 23.35
CA GLU A 543 -12.13 16.04 24.53
C GLU A 543 -11.80 17.48 24.14
N GLN A 544 -11.63 17.77 22.85
CA GLN A 544 -11.41 19.15 22.40
C GLN A 544 -12.71 19.93 22.56
N PRO A 545 -12.70 21.10 23.24
CA PRO A 545 -13.88 21.95 23.29
C PRO A 545 -14.26 22.32 21.86
N ALA A 546 -15.54 22.15 21.53
CA ALA A 546 -16.09 22.56 20.23
C ALA A 546 -15.58 23.97 19.91
N THR A 547 -14.86 24.13 18.82
CA THR A 547 -14.39 25.45 18.39
C THR A 547 -15.61 26.33 18.23
N LYS A 548 -15.61 27.50 18.86
CA LYS A 548 -16.72 28.45 18.92
C LYS A 548 -17.18 29.03 17.57
N GLU A 549 -16.92 28.38 16.46
CA GLU A 549 -17.33 28.79 15.11
C GLU A 549 -18.71 28.26 14.69
N SER A 550 -19.36 27.42 15.52
CA SER A 550 -20.71 26.90 15.21
C SER A 550 -21.86 27.72 15.81
N GLU A 551 -21.61 28.84 16.53
CA GLU A 551 -22.66 29.63 17.14
C GLU A 551 -23.30 30.75 16.24
N HIS A 552 -22.90 30.84 14.96
CA HIS A 552 -23.46 31.89 14.07
C HIS A 552 -24.31 31.37 12.90
N ALA A 553 -24.90 30.20 13.01
CA ALA A 553 -25.80 29.67 11.98
C ALA A 553 -27.25 29.43 12.48
N HIS A 554 -27.79 30.33 13.32
CA HIS A 554 -29.23 30.41 13.57
C HIS A 554 -29.63 31.88 13.81
N HIS A 555 -29.94 32.57 12.70
CA HIS A 555 -30.97 33.61 12.65
C HIS A 555 -31.46 33.78 11.21
#